data_fefd6f113b817585e1158d394feb88db
#
_entry.id   fefd6f113b817585e1158d394feb88db
#
_cell.length_a   1.000
_cell.length_b   1.000
_cell.length_c   1.000
_cell.angle_alpha   90.00
_cell.angle_beta   90.00
_cell.angle_gamma   90.00
#
_symmetry.space_group_name_H-M   'P 1'
#
loop_
_entity.id
_entity.type
_entity.pdbx_description
1 polymer ?
#
loop_
_entity_poly.entity_id
_entity_poly.type
_entity_poly.pdbx_seq_one_letter_code
_entity_poly.pdbx_strand_id
1 'polypeptide(L)'
;MKDTRKLSVIYFVVSMILLLMVAFGCERAIDVDYIHTVNGYNVYYAETDNPEYVEMYANHLKESIDNFIIQSDFGIIEVQDGEIIYNNIK
;
A
#
# COMPACT_ATOMS: atom_id res chain seq x y z
N MET A 1 16.36 39.42 -9.11
CA MET A 1 15.46 38.61 -9.91
C MET A 1 16.03 37.27 -10.33
N LYS A 2 17.30 37.25 -10.76
CA LYS A 2 17.93 35.97 -11.13
C LYS A 2 18.04 35.02 -9.95
N ASP A 3 18.23 35.51 -8.75
CA ASP A 3 18.38 34.71 -7.53
C ASP A 3 17.07 34.05 -7.14
N THR A 4 15.93 34.71 -7.39
CA THR A 4 14.62 34.16 -7.09
C THR A 4 14.30 32.93 -7.95
N ARG A 5 14.69 32.96 -9.22
CA ARG A 5 14.48 31.83 -10.13
C ARG A 5 15.31 30.64 -9.73
N LYS A 6 16.56 30.85 -9.31
CA LYS A 6 17.43 29.78 -8.85
C LYS A 6 16.88 29.12 -7.59
N LEU A 7 16.36 29.90 -6.67
CA LEU A 7 15.75 29.38 -5.45
C LEU A 7 14.52 28.54 -5.75
N SER A 8 13.65 28.98 -6.66
CA SER A 8 12.47 28.22 -7.07
C SER A 8 12.83 26.86 -7.67
N VAL A 9 13.85 26.82 -8.52
CA VAL A 9 14.31 25.58 -9.13
C VAL A 9 14.88 24.64 -8.08
N ILE A 10 15.67 25.16 -7.14
CA ILE A 10 16.24 24.35 -6.06
C ILE A 10 15.14 23.74 -5.19
N TYR A 11 14.13 24.52 -4.80
CA TYR A 11 13.00 24.00 -4.02
C TYR A 11 12.24 22.92 -4.78
N PHE A 12 12.02 23.10 -6.06
CA PHE A 12 11.32 22.13 -6.88
C PHE A 12 12.08 20.80 -6.95
N VAL A 13 13.39 20.85 -7.18
CA VAL A 13 14.23 19.65 -7.24
C VAL A 13 14.25 18.92 -5.90
N VAL A 14 14.41 19.65 -4.79
CA VAL A 14 14.42 19.04 -3.45
C VAL A 14 13.08 18.39 -3.15
N SER A 15 11.97 19.03 -3.50
CA SER A 15 10.64 18.47 -3.33
C SER A 15 10.46 17.18 -4.10
N MET A 16 10.92 17.11 -5.34
CA MET A 16 10.85 15.90 -6.15
C MET A 16 11.68 14.77 -5.57
N ILE A 17 12.88 15.06 -5.07
CA ILE A 17 13.73 14.05 -4.44
C ILE A 17 13.06 13.49 -3.19
N LEU A 18 12.46 14.32 -2.36
CA LEU A 18 11.75 13.89 -1.16
C LEU A 18 10.56 12.98 -1.51
N LEU A 19 9.79 13.35 -2.52
CA LEU A 19 8.67 12.54 -2.99
C LEU A 19 9.13 11.16 -3.47
N LEU A 20 10.20 11.11 -4.25
CA LEU A 20 10.76 9.86 -4.73
C LEU A 20 11.24 8.97 -3.57
N MET A 21 11.89 9.55 -2.58
CA MET A 21 12.36 8.79 -1.41
C MET A 21 11.19 8.21 -0.61
N VAL A 22 10.11 8.93 -0.45
CA VAL A 22 8.90 8.44 0.23
C VAL A 22 8.28 7.29 -0.55
N ALA A 23 8.17 7.42 -1.87
CA ALA A 23 7.64 6.36 -2.72
C ALA A 23 8.45 5.08 -2.62
N PHE A 24 9.77 5.17 -2.71
CA PHE A 24 10.65 4.01 -2.57
C PHE A 24 10.57 3.39 -1.17
N GLY A 25 10.46 4.21 -0.15
CA GLY A 25 10.31 3.73 1.22
C GLY A 25 9.04 2.91 1.40
N CYS A 26 7.92 3.34 0.82
CA CYS A 26 6.66 2.62 0.87
C CYS A 26 6.73 1.29 0.11
N GLU A 27 7.37 1.26 -1.05
CA GLU A 27 7.50 0.04 -1.86
C GLU A 27 8.33 -1.04 -1.17
N ARG A 28 9.30 -0.66 -0.35
CA ARG A 28 10.15 -1.62 0.37
C ARG A 28 9.45 -2.25 1.56
N ALA A 29 8.47 -1.57 2.15
CA ALA A 29 7.76 -2.06 3.33
C ALA A 29 6.83 -3.21 2.99
N ILE A 30 6.09 -3.09 1.89
CA ILE A 30 5.15 -4.11 1.45
C ILE A 30 4.95 -3.97 -0.06
N ASP A 31 4.91 -5.11 -0.74
CA ASP A 31 4.60 -5.20 -2.16
C ASP A 31 3.30 -5.98 -2.32
N VAL A 32 2.28 -5.36 -2.89
CA VAL A 32 0.96 -5.98 -3.06
C VAL A 32 0.60 -6.03 -4.53
N ASP A 33 0.40 -7.25 -5.03
CA ASP A 33 0.03 -7.49 -6.41
C ASP A 33 -1.40 -8.01 -6.51
N TYR A 34 -2.16 -7.48 -7.47
CA TYR A 34 -3.47 -8.03 -7.81
C TYR A 34 -3.29 -9.34 -8.57
N ILE A 35 -3.97 -10.39 -8.12
CA ILE A 35 -3.88 -11.71 -8.77
C ILE A 35 -5.06 -11.95 -9.69
N HIS A 36 -6.28 -11.96 -9.14
CA HIS A 36 -7.50 -12.24 -9.90
C HIS A 36 -8.73 -11.89 -9.07
N THR A 37 -9.89 -11.98 -9.70
CA THR A 37 -11.18 -11.77 -9.01
C THR A 37 -11.92 -13.10 -8.93
N VAL A 38 -12.43 -13.44 -7.75
CA VAL A 38 -13.19 -14.66 -7.50
C VAL A 38 -14.47 -14.30 -6.76
N ASN A 39 -15.63 -14.65 -7.33
CA ASN A 39 -16.94 -14.43 -6.73
C ASN A 39 -17.19 -12.98 -6.28
N GLY A 40 -16.69 -12.02 -7.04
CA GLY A 40 -16.83 -10.61 -6.71
C GLY A 40 -15.80 -10.05 -5.76
N TYR A 41 -14.87 -10.89 -5.28
CA TYR A 41 -13.76 -10.47 -4.42
C TYR A 41 -12.50 -10.28 -5.25
N ASN A 42 -11.83 -9.15 -5.05
CA ASN A 42 -10.49 -8.95 -5.59
C ASN A 42 -9.49 -9.68 -4.70
N VAL A 43 -8.64 -10.52 -5.30
CA VAL A 43 -7.62 -11.28 -4.57
C VAL A 43 -6.26 -10.65 -4.81
N TYR A 44 -5.56 -10.33 -3.73
CA TYR A 44 -4.23 -9.72 -3.75
C TYR A 44 -3.24 -10.61 -3.02
N TYR A 45 -1.98 -10.55 -3.43
CA TYR A 45 -0.88 -11.18 -2.70
C TYR A 45 0.03 -10.10 -2.15
N ALA A 46 0.27 -10.15 -0.85
CA ALA A 46 1.13 -9.19 -0.16
C ALA A 46 2.45 -9.86 0.19
N GLU A 47 3.54 -9.26 -0.25
CA GLU A 47 4.90 -9.71 0.05
C GLU A 47 5.54 -8.71 1.00
N THR A 48 5.86 -9.17 2.21
CA THR A 48 6.48 -8.34 3.24
C THR A 48 7.13 -9.25 4.29
N ASP A 49 8.09 -8.71 5.01
CA ASP A 49 8.76 -9.42 6.12
C ASP A 49 8.05 -9.23 7.46
N ASN A 50 7.06 -8.33 7.51
CA ASN A 50 6.38 -7.99 8.76
C ASN A 50 4.87 -8.19 8.61
N PRO A 51 4.26 -9.12 9.39
CA PRO A 51 2.82 -9.38 9.30
C PRO A 51 1.95 -8.16 9.66
N GLU A 52 2.44 -7.24 10.47
CA GLU A 52 1.69 -6.03 10.80
C GLU A 52 1.41 -5.18 9.57
N TYR A 53 2.31 -5.19 8.58
CA TYR A 53 2.11 -4.43 7.35
C TYR A 53 0.95 -4.97 6.52
N VAL A 54 0.71 -6.28 6.57
CA VAL A 54 -0.44 -6.88 5.88
C VAL A 54 -1.74 -6.36 6.48
N GLU A 55 -1.82 -6.33 7.80
CA GLU A 55 -3.01 -5.81 8.50
C GLU A 55 -3.20 -4.30 8.25
N MET A 56 -2.14 -3.53 8.29
CA MET A 56 -2.18 -2.10 8.00
C MET A 56 -2.68 -1.83 6.58
N TYR A 57 -2.18 -2.61 5.62
CA TYR A 57 -2.60 -2.47 4.23
C TYR A 57 -4.07 -2.83 4.06
N ALA A 58 -4.54 -3.90 4.70
CA ALA A 58 -5.94 -4.30 4.66
C ALA A 58 -6.84 -3.22 5.25
N ASN A 59 -6.46 -2.63 6.37
CA ASN A 59 -7.21 -1.54 6.98
C ASN A 59 -7.28 -0.30 6.10
N HIS A 60 -6.22 -0.03 5.36
CA HIS A 60 -6.19 1.08 4.41
C HIS A 60 -7.04 0.78 3.18
N LEU A 61 -6.91 -0.42 2.63
CA LEU A 61 -7.60 -0.82 1.40
C LEU A 61 -9.11 -0.92 1.58
N LYS A 62 -9.59 -1.34 2.76
CA LYS A 62 -11.01 -1.48 3.02
C LYS A 62 -11.77 -0.15 2.96
N GLU A 63 -11.08 0.97 3.04
CA GLU A 63 -11.67 2.28 2.88
C GLU A 63 -12.06 2.56 1.42
N SER A 64 -11.37 1.92 0.49
CA SER A 64 -11.58 2.13 -0.95
C SER A 64 -12.28 0.96 -1.64
N ILE A 65 -12.09 -0.26 -1.15
CA ILE A 65 -12.63 -1.49 -1.74
C ILE A 65 -13.40 -2.25 -0.68
N ASP A 66 -14.66 -2.58 -0.96
CA ASP A 66 -15.54 -3.21 0.02
C ASP A 66 -15.30 -4.71 0.16
N ASN A 67 -14.92 -5.39 -0.93
CA ASN A 67 -14.77 -6.84 -0.94
C ASN A 67 -13.42 -7.23 -1.52
N PHE A 68 -12.55 -7.81 -0.69
CA PHE A 68 -11.25 -8.29 -1.16
C PHE A 68 -10.67 -9.34 -0.22
N ILE A 69 -9.70 -10.06 -0.73
CA ILE A 69 -8.92 -11.03 0.04
C ILE A 69 -7.45 -10.71 -0.17
N ILE A 70 -6.69 -10.63 0.92
CA ILE A 70 -5.24 -10.47 0.86
C ILE A 70 -4.60 -11.77 1.34
N GLN A 71 -3.78 -12.37 0.48
CA GLN A 71 -2.98 -13.54 0.82
C GLN A 71 -1.54 -13.12 1.09
N SER A 72 -0.90 -13.76 2.05
CA SER A 72 0.51 -13.53 2.37
C SER A 72 1.12 -14.79 2.95
N ASP A 73 2.43 -14.78 3.14
CA ASP A 73 3.13 -15.90 3.77
C ASP A 73 2.75 -16.06 5.25
N PHE A 74 2.16 -15.04 5.85
CA PHE A 74 1.75 -15.04 7.26
C PHE A 74 0.31 -15.46 7.47
N GLY A 75 -0.50 -15.48 6.40
CA GLY A 75 -1.91 -15.83 6.48
C GLY A 75 -2.75 -15.05 5.49
N ILE A 76 -4.06 -15.06 5.74
CA ILE A 76 -5.06 -14.48 4.85
C ILE A 76 -5.96 -13.52 5.63
N ILE A 77 -6.28 -12.38 5.01
CA ILE A 77 -7.29 -11.46 5.52
C ILE A 77 -8.42 -11.38 4.49
N GLU A 78 -9.65 -11.60 4.92
CA GLU A 78 -10.83 -11.48 4.08
C GLU A 78 -11.69 -10.31 4.56
N VAL A 79 -12.05 -9.43 3.64
CA VAL A 79 -12.87 -8.25 3.91
C VAL A 79 -14.15 -8.33 3.09
N GLN A 80 -15.29 -8.14 3.74
CA GLN A 80 -16.60 -8.10 3.10
C GLN A 80 -17.37 -6.89 3.60
N ASP A 81 -17.93 -6.11 2.68
CA ASP A 81 -18.69 -4.89 2.98
C ASP A 81 -17.91 -3.88 3.83
N GLY A 82 -16.59 -3.80 3.58
CA GLY A 82 -15.72 -2.88 4.30
C GLY A 82 -15.33 -3.33 5.72
N GLU A 83 -15.66 -4.57 6.09
CA GLU A 83 -15.33 -5.13 7.39
C GLU A 83 -14.47 -6.38 7.26
N ILE A 84 -13.49 -6.52 8.15
CA ILE A 84 -12.65 -7.71 8.21
C ILE A 84 -13.47 -8.85 8.83
N ILE A 85 -13.77 -9.87 8.03
CA ILE A 85 -14.56 -11.03 8.49
C ILE A 85 -13.68 -12.23 8.81
N TYR A 86 -12.43 -12.22 8.36
CA TYR A 86 -11.48 -13.31 8.63
C TYR A 86 -10.06 -12.75 8.63
N ASN A 87 -9.29 -13.12 9.63
CA ASN A 87 -7.89 -12.72 9.75
C ASN A 87 -7.14 -13.77 10.56
N ASN A 88 -6.27 -14.53 9.90
CA ASN A 88 -5.41 -15.51 10.56
C ASN A 88 -3.93 -15.17 10.45
N ILE A 89 -3.60 -13.90 10.26
CA ILE A 89 -2.22 -13.44 10.21
C ILE A 89 -1.53 -13.70 11.55
N LYS A 90 -0.34 -14.31 11.47
CA LYS A 90 0.45 -14.64 12.67
C LYS A 90 1.84 -14.06 12.62
#